data_87cb18c3a38204925a3edeb96b73a4bf
#
_entry.id   87cb18c3a38204925a3edeb96b73a4bf
#
_cell.length_a   1.000
_cell.length_b   1.000
_cell.length_c   1.000
_cell.angle_alpha   90.00
_cell.angle_beta   90.00
_cell.angle_gamma   90.00
#
_symmetry.space_group_name_H-M   'P 1'
#
loop_
_entity.id
_entity.type
_entity.pdbx_description
1 polymer ?
#
loop_
_entity_poly.entity_id
_entity_poly.type
_entity_poly.pdbx_seq_one_letter_code
_entity_poly.pdbx_strand_id
1 'polypeptide(L)' 'MTQRLFPLFIDLSQIKITIFGAGAVAYRKAKRILEYGGNLRIISPEIREPQFQYLQLDYPRLIIEQREVDFEQDFYNC' A
#
# COMPACT_ATOMS: atom_id res chain seq x y z
N MET A 1 20.95 -11.38 12.38
CA MET A 1 21.44 -10.88 11.09
C MET A 1 21.32 -9.36 11.06
N THR A 2 22.40 -8.71 10.71
CA THR A 2 22.42 -7.26 10.64
C THR A 2 22.07 -6.80 9.24
N GLN A 3 21.07 -5.94 9.14
CA GLN A 3 20.72 -5.32 7.88
C GLN A 3 21.32 -3.93 7.80
N ARG A 4 21.86 -3.62 6.64
CA ARG A 4 22.35 -2.28 6.35
C ARG A 4 21.37 -1.61 5.41
N LEU A 5 20.89 -0.46 5.84
CA LEU A 5 19.95 0.32 5.05
C LEU A 5 20.65 1.51 4.46
N PHE A 6 20.49 1.69 3.16
CA PHE A 6 20.94 2.91 2.51
C PHE A 6 19.87 3.97 2.70
N PRO A 7 20.24 5.17 3.15
CA PRO A 7 19.29 6.27 3.17
C PRO A 7 19.03 6.73 1.74
N LEU A 8 17.77 6.59 1.31
CA LEU A 8 17.34 7.03 0.00
C LEU A 8 16.27 8.11 0.16
N PHE A 9 16.40 9.15 -0.63
CA PHE A 9 15.39 10.19 -0.70
C PHE A 9 14.65 10.04 -2.02
N ILE A 10 13.41 9.55 -1.95
CA ILE A 10 12.60 9.24 -3.12
C ILE A 10 11.32 10.05 -3.07
N ASP A 11 10.96 10.66 -4.19
CA ASP A 11 9.67 11.30 -4.33
C ASP A 11 8.62 10.23 -4.61
N LEU A 12 7.88 9.86 -3.57
CA LEU A 12 6.87 8.79 -3.67
C LEU A 12 5.70 9.16 -4.58
N SER A 13 5.50 10.45 -4.87
CA SER A 13 4.44 10.86 -5.79
C SER A 13 4.67 10.37 -7.21
N GLN A 14 5.92 10.02 -7.56
CA GLN A 14 6.29 9.53 -8.88
C GLN A 14 6.27 8.01 -8.96
N ILE A 15 5.96 7.32 -7.88
CA ILE A 15 6.03 5.86 -7.80
C ILE A 15 4.64 5.32 -7.48
N LYS A 16 4.25 4.27 -8.19
CA LYS A 16 3.03 3.51 -7.87
C LYS A 16 3.42 2.34 -6.98
N ILE A 17 2.79 2.26 -5.82
CA ILE A 17 3.09 1.22 -4.84
C ILE A 17 1.86 0.34 -4.67
N THR A 18 2.07 -0.98 -4.67
CA THR A 18 1.01 -1.94 -4.43
C THR A 18 1.34 -2.74 -3.18
N ILE A 19 0.39 -2.84 -2.26
CA ILE A 19 0.52 -3.69 -1.08
C ILE A 19 -0.48 -4.83 -1.22
N PHE A 20 0.01 -6.06 -1.04
CA PHE A 20 -0.83 -7.25 -1.04
C PHE A 20 -1.16 -7.62 0.40
N GLY A 21 -2.43 -7.51 0.75
CA GLY A 21 -2.90 -7.74 2.10
C GLY A 21 -3.54 -6.49 2.70
N ALA A 22 -4.39 -6.70 3.70
CA ALA A 22 -5.12 -5.62 4.34
C ALA A 22 -5.31 -5.86 5.83
N GLY A 23 -4.27 -6.38 6.50
CA GLY A 23 -4.24 -6.53 7.94
C GLY A 23 -3.60 -5.32 8.63
N ALA A 24 -3.33 -5.46 9.92
CA ALA A 24 -2.79 -4.36 10.71
C ALA A 24 -1.41 -3.89 10.22
N VAL A 25 -0.55 -4.81 9.81
CA VAL A 25 0.78 -4.44 9.30
C VAL A 25 0.66 -3.68 7.99
N ALA A 26 -0.20 -4.15 7.08
CA ALA A 26 -0.44 -3.47 5.81
C ALA A 26 -1.00 -2.07 6.05
N TYR A 27 -1.91 -1.93 7.01
CA TYR A 27 -2.49 -0.64 7.35
C TYR A 27 -1.42 0.37 7.80
N ARG A 28 -0.53 -0.05 8.69
CA ARG A 28 0.54 0.84 9.19
C ARG A 28 1.45 1.31 8.06
N LYS A 29 1.83 0.39 7.17
CA LYS A 29 2.67 0.73 6.01
C LYS A 29 1.94 1.65 5.06
N ALA A 30 0.67 1.36 4.79
CA ALA A 30 -0.16 2.18 3.91
C ALA A 30 -0.27 3.60 4.42
N LYS A 31 -0.54 3.76 5.71
CA LYS A 31 -0.67 5.07 6.31
C LYS A 31 0.61 5.89 6.15
N ARG A 32 1.76 5.29 6.39
CA ARG A 32 3.04 5.98 6.23
C ARG A 32 3.29 6.39 4.78
N ILE A 33 3.04 5.50 3.84
CA ILE A 33 3.25 5.79 2.42
C ILE A 33 2.38 6.96 1.99
N LEU A 34 1.12 6.98 2.43
CA LEU A 34 0.19 8.05 2.08
C LEU A 34 0.58 9.38 2.73
N GLU A 35 1.08 9.34 3.96
CA GLU A 35 1.56 10.54 4.65
C GLU A 35 2.74 11.19 3.90
N TYR A 36 3.57 10.39 3.23
CA TYR A 36 4.68 10.88 2.43
C TYR A 36 4.29 11.18 0.97
N GLY A 37 3.02 11.20 0.67
CA GLY A 37 2.55 11.58 -0.65
C GLY A 37 2.54 10.46 -1.69
N GLY A 38 2.67 9.20 -1.25
CA GLY A 38 2.72 8.07 -2.17
C GLY A 38 1.39 7.76 -2.83
N ASN A 39 1.46 7.15 -4.01
CA ASN A 39 0.31 6.59 -4.71
C ASN A 39 0.23 5.11 -4.36
N LEU A 40 -0.87 4.70 -3.78
CA LEU A 40 -0.96 3.38 -3.18
C LEU A 40 -2.20 2.63 -3.63
N ARG A 41 -2.02 1.34 -3.93
CA ARG A 41 -3.09 0.41 -4.18
C ARG A 41 -2.97 -0.77 -3.22
N ILE A 42 -4.09 -1.15 -2.61
CA ILE A 42 -4.20 -2.31 -1.73
C ILE A 42 -4.99 -3.37 -2.47
N ILE A 43 -4.46 -4.59 -2.52
CA ILE A 43 -5.14 -5.73 -3.11
C ILE A 43 -5.19 -6.83 -2.06
N SER A 44 -6.39 -7.27 -1.69
CA SER A 44 -6.57 -8.33 -0.71
C SER A 44 -7.94 -8.95 -0.87
N PRO A 45 -8.08 -10.30 -0.69
CA PRO A 45 -9.39 -10.92 -0.68
C PRO A 45 -10.25 -10.49 0.51
N GLU A 46 -9.62 -10.09 1.62
CA GLU A 46 -10.31 -9.63 2.81
C GLU A 46 -9.68 -8.35 3.33
N ILE A 47 -10.48 -7.42 3.77
CA ILE A 47 -10.00 -6.23 4.46
C ILE A 47 -10.16 -6.48 5.96
N ARG A 48 -9.10 -6.95 6.59
CA ARG A 48 -9.13 -7.34 8.00
C ARG A 48 -9.04 -6.17 8.96
N GLU A 49 -8.42 -5.07 8.53
CA GLU A 49 -8.30 -3.88 9.35
C GLU A 49 -9.38 -2.87 8.93
N PRO A 50 -10.42 -2.68 9.74
CA PRO A 50 -11.53 -1.81 9.35
C PRO A 50 -11.16 -0.34 9.20
N GLN A 51 -10.01 0.08 9.75
CA GLN A 51 -9.56 1.46 9.62
C GLN A 51 -9.18 1.85 8.19
N PHE A 52 -9.03 0.88 7.28
CA PHE A 52 -8.75 1.19 5.88
C PHE A 52 -9.84 2.05 5.24
N GLN A 53 -11.10 1.86 5.61
CA GLN A 53 -12.17 2.68 5.06
C GLN A 53 -12.03 4.16 5.46
N TYR A 54 -11.55 4.43 6.66
CA TYR A 54 -11.30 5.79 7.11
C TYR A 54 -10.06 6.37 6.47
N LEU A 55 -9.05 5.54 6.27
CA LEU A 55 -7.84 5.96 5.58
C LEU A 55 -8.14 6.40 4.16
N GLN A 56 -9.05 5.72 3.47
CA GLN A 56 -9.45 6.08 2.12
C GLN A 56 -10.20 7.41 2.09
N LEU A 57 -10.94 7.73 3.14
CA LEU A 57 -11.61 9.03 3.24
C LEU A 57 -10.61 10.18 3.37
N ASP A 58 -9.54 9.97 4.16
CA ASP A 58 -8.48 10.97 4.34
C ASP A 58 -7.59 11.09 3.11
N TYR A 59 -7.42 10.00 2.37
CA TYR A 59 -6.56 9.94 1.19
C TYR A 59 -7.34 9.36 0.00
N PRO A 60 -8.13 10.19 -0.70
CA PRO A 60 -8.96 9.69 -1.81
C PRO A 60 -8.18 9.03 -2.95
N ARG A 61 -6.87 9.28 -3.05
CA ARG A 61 -6.03 8.63 -4.06
C ARG A 61 -5.69 7.17 -3.73
N LEU A 62 -6.00 6.72 -2.50
CA LEU A 62 -5.84 5.32 -2.12
C LEU A 62 -6.85 4.47 -2.86
N ILE A 63 -6.37 3.43 -3.54
CA ILE A 63 -7.22 2.48 -4.24
C ILE A 63 -7.22 1.17 -3.46
N ILE A 64 -8.40 0.68 -3.12
CA ILE A 64 -8.56 -0.59 -2.43
C ILE A 64 -9.34 -1.54 -3.34
N GLU A 65 -8.73 -2.67 -3.69
CA GLU A 65 -9.36 -3.71 -4.48
C GLU A 65 -9.52 -4.96 -3.63
N GLN A 66 -10.74 -5.26 -3.25
CA GLN A 66 -11.03 -6.45 -2.46
C GLN A 66 -11.28 -7.61 -3.41
N ARG A 67 -10.22 -8.34 -3.71
CA ARG A 67 -10.25 -9.48 -4.63
C ARG A 67 -9.02 -10.35 -4.43
N GLU A 68 -9.04 -11.52 -5.03
CA GLU A 68 -7.85 -12.37 -5.06
C GLU A 68 -6.72 -11.71 -5.86
N VAL A 69 -5.49 -11.97 -5.44
CA VAL A 69 -4.31 -11.48 -6.16
C VAL A 69 -4.13 -12.28 -7.44
N ASP A 70 -3.98 -11.56 -8.54
CA ASP A 70 -3.59 -12.16 -9.82
C ASP A 70 -2.08 -11.95 -9.97
N PHE A 71 -1.31 -13.00 -9.69
CA PHE A 71 0.14 -12.86 -9.64
C PHE A 71 0.76 -12.42 -10.96
N GLU A 72 0.17 -12.79 -12.08
CA GLU A 72 0.69 -12.36 -13.37
C GLU A 72 0.46 -10.88 -13.61
N GLN A 73 -0.79 -10.43 -13.49
CA GLN A 73 -1.13 -9.05 -13.81
C GLN A 73 -0.74 -8.07 -12.71
N ASP A 74 -0.91 -8.46 -11.45
CA ASP A 74 -0.67 -7.55 -10.35
C ASP A 74 0.81 -7.24 -10.18
N PHE A 75 1.69 -8.21 -10.40
CA PHE A 75 3.13 -7.97 -10.33
C PHE A 75 3.68 -7.24 -11.55
N TYR A 76 3.00 -7.33 -12.68
CA TYR A 76 3.40 -6.60 -13.87
C TYR A 76 3.21 -5.08 -13.73
N ASN A 77 2.25 -4.67 -12.91
CA ASN A 77 1.88 -3.27 -12.74
C ASN A 77 2.38 -2.67 -11.41
N CYS A 78 3.29 -3.33 -10.77
CA CYS A 78 3.90 -2.82 -9.53
C CYS A 78 5.00 -1.83 -9.80
#